data_eb70e9a865dd508c775e32ba12265237
#
_entry.id   eb70e9a865dd508c775e32ba12265237
#
_cell.length_a   1.000
_cell.length_b   1.000
_cell.length_c   1.000
_cell.angle_alpha   90.00
_cell.angle_beta   90.00
_cell.angle_gamma   90.00
#
_symmetry.space_group_name_H-M   'P 1'
#
loop_
_entity.id
_entity.type
_entity.pdbx_description
1 polymer ?
#
loop_
_entity_poly.entity_id
_entity_poly.type
_entity_poly.pdbx_seq_one_letter_code
_entity_poly.pdbx_strand_id
1 'polypeptide(L)'
;MERVCNFLKDAGTYYLATVEGDQPRVRPFGTAHIFEGRLYIQTGKVKPVSKQLMANPKAEICAFHNGTWVRVAGEMVEDDRVEARKSMLDAYPSLRKMYDENDGNTQVFYFKNATATFSSFTAAPETVTF
;
A
#
# COMPACT_ATOMS: atom_id res chain seq x y z
N MET A 1 -2.97 -8.12 10.08
CA MET A 1 -3.01 -7.72 8.67
C MET A 1 -4.41 -7.28 8.24
N GLU A 2 -5.45 -8.02 8.52
CA GLU A 2 -6.83 -7.63 8.18
C GLU A 2 -7.24 -6.32 8.83
N ARG A 3 -6.89 -6.10 10.09
CA ARG A 3 -7.16 -4.85 10.80
C ARG A 3 -6.52 -3.65 10.08
N VAL A 4 -5.30 -3.82 9.58
CA VAL A 4 -4.60 -2.79 8.82
C VAL A 4 -5.33 -2.49 7.50
N CYS A 5 -5.66 -3.55 6.75
CA CYS A 5 -6.37 -3.39 5.48
C CYS A 5 -7.72 -2.67 5.67
N ASN A 6 -8.49 -3.08 6.67
CA ASN A 6 -9.77 -2.45 6.98
C ASN A 6 -9.61 -0.99 7.37
N PHE A 7 -8.59 -0.66 8.15
CA PHE A 7 -8.31 0.73 8.55
C PHE A 7 -8.01 1.60 7.31
N LEU A 8 -7.17 1.10 6.39
CA LEU A 8 -6.83 1.83 5.17
C LEU A 8 -8.08 2.05 4.29
N LYS A 9 -8.94 1.04 4.18
CA LYS A 9 -10.20 1.16 3.44
C LYS A 9 -11.15 2.18 4.08
N ASP A 10 -11.29 2.15 5.40
CA ASP A 10 -12.16 3.07 6.12
C ASP A 10 -11.66 4.52 6.02
N ALA A 11 -10.35 4.72 6.08
CA ALA A 11 -9.75 6.04 5.89
C ALA A 11 -9.93 6.55 4.45
N GLY A 12 -10.00 5.66 3.47
CA GLY A 12 -10.16 5.97 2.06
C GLY A 12 -8.86 6.40 1.38
N THR A 13 -8.19 7.40 1.92
CA THR A 13 -6.88 7.86 1.45
C THR A 13 -5.84 7.62 2.53
N TYR A 14 -4.71 7.11 2.12
CA TYR A 14 -3.52 7.02 2.95
C TYR A 14 -2.32 7.60 2.19
N TYR A 15 -1.23 7.83 2.89
CA TYR A 15 -0.02 8.42 2.30
C TYR A 15 1.11 7.41 2.35
N LEU A 16 1.75 7.20 1.21
CA LEU A 16 2.87 6.28 1.06
C LEU A 16 4.16 7.07 0.93
N ALA A 17 5.10 6.82 1.84
CA ALA A 17 6.43 7.38 1.80
C ALA A 17 7.41 6.36 1.22
N THR A 18 8.28 6.86 0.33
CA THR A 18 9.36 6.11 -0.30
C THR A 18 10.64 6.92 -0.26
N VAL A 19 11.73 6.36 -0.75
CA VAL A 19 13.02 7.04 -0.80
C VAL A 19 13.51 7.12 -2.24
N GLU A 20 13.94 8.31 -2.63
CA GLU A 20 14.63 8.53 -3.90
C GLU A 20 16.04 9.04 -3.58
N GLY A 21 17.05 8.17 -3.67
CA GLY A 21 18.37 8.46 -3.14
C GLY A 21 18.31 8.66 -1.62
N ASP A 22 18.60 9.85 -1.13
CA ASP A 22 18.45 10.24 0.26
C ASP A 22 17.23 11.15 0.51
N GLN A 23 16.41 11.40 -0.52
CA GLN A 23 15.24 12.27 -0.43
C GLN A 23 13.98 11.44 -0.12
N PRO A 24 13.30 11.70 1.01
CA PRO A 24 11.96 11.11 1.23
C PRO A 24 10.97 11.68 0.24
N ARG A 25 10.09 10.81 -0.26
CA ARG A 25 8.99 11.18 -1.14
C ARG A 25 7.69 10.67 -0.55
N VAL A 26 6.59 11.44 -0.69
CA VAL A 26 5.29 11.05 -0.17
C VAL A 26 4.19 11.42 -1.17
N ARG A 27 3.17 10.59 -1.27
CA ARG A 27 2.00 10.83 -2.13
C ARG A 27 0.77 10.09 -1.61
N PRO A 28 -0.44 10.54 -1.99
CA PRO A 28 -1.65 9.82 -1.61
C PRO A 28 -1.82 8.52 -2.42
N PHE A 29 -2.38 7.51 -1.75
CA PHE A 29 -2.80 6.23 -2.32
C PHE A 29 -4.21 5.93 -1.82
N GLY A 30 -4.93 5.04 -2.52
CA GLY A 30 -6.30 4.71 -2.17
C GLY A 30 -6.65 3.22 -2.23
N THR A 31 -5.70 2.34 -2.57
CA THR A 31 -5.98 0.91 -2.70
C THR A 31 -5.38 0.11 -1.56
N ALA A 32 -6.15 -0.86 -1.05
CA ALA A 32 -5.66 -1.84 -0.08
C ALA A 32 -6.47 -3.12 -0.27
N HIS A 33 -5.81 -4.25 -0.47
CA HIS A 33 -6.47 -5.50 -0.81
C HIS A 33 -5.64 -6.67 -0.31
N ILE A 34 -6.31 -7.62 0.33
CA ILE A 34 -5.67 -8.86 0.76
C ILE A 34 -5.88 -9.92 -0.32
N PHE A 35 -4.77 -10.50 -0.77
CA PHE A 35 -4.76 -11.57 -1.77
C PHE A 35 -3.67 -12.57 -1.39
N GLU A 36 -4.04 -13.85 -1.34
CA GLU A 36 -3.14 -14.95 -0.96
C GLU A 36 -2.35 -14.67 0.34
N GLY A 37 -3.04 -14.11 1.35
CA GLY A 37 -2.45 -13.86 2.67
C GLY A 37 -1.46 -12.70 2.73
N ARG A 38 -1.50 -11.77 1.77
CA ARG A 38 -0.63 -10.59 1.72
C ARG A 38 -1.44 -9.33 1.49
N LEU A 39 -0.94 -8.21 1.98
CA LEU A 39 -1.56 -6.91 1.80
C LEU A 39 -0.95 -6.19 0.60
N TYR A 40 -1.79 -5.95 -0.41
CA TYR A 40 -1.39 -5.36 -1.69
C TYR A 40 -1.84 -3.91 -1.82
N ILE A 41 -1.03 -3.14 -2.51
CA ILE A 41 -1.35 -1.79 -3.01
C ILE A 41 -1.09 -1.75 -4.52
N GLN A 42 -1.71 -0.80 -5.21
CA GLN A 42 -1.59 -0.67 -6.66
C GLN A 42 -1.00 0.68 -7.07
N THR A 43 -0.18 0.64 -8.10
CA THR A 43 0.30 1.81 -8.83
C THR A 43 0.39 1.52 -10.32
N GLY A 44 1.02 2.41 -11.09
CA GLY A 44 1.35 2.22 -12.49
C GLY A 44 2.87 2.31 -12.69
N LYS A 45 3.40 1.48 -13.57
CA LYS A 45 4.85 1.40 -13.83
C LYS A 45 5.45 2.72 -14.32
N VAL A 46 4.63 3.58 -14.96
CA VAL A 46 5.10 4.89 -15.46
C VAL A 46 5.29 5.92 -14.36
N LYS A 47 4.77 5.68 -13.16
CA LYS A 47 4.82 6.65 -12.06
C LYS A 47 6.18 6.62 -11.36
N PRO A 48 6.65 7.79 -10.84
CA PRO A 48 7.92 7.85 -10.10
C PRO A 48 7.97 6.89 -8.90
N VAL A 49 6.86 6.68 -8.20
CA VAL A 49 6.80 5.76 -7.04
C VAL A 49 7.22 4.36 -7.41
N SER A 50 6.85 3.87 -8.60
CA SER A 50 7.26 2.55 -9.08
C SER A 50 8.78 2.45 -9.16
N LYS A 51 9.42 3.45 -9.76
CA LYS A 51 10.89 3.49 -9.90
C LYS A 51 11.58 3.57 -8.54
N GLN A 52 11.01 4.34 -7.61
CA GLN A 52 11.54 4.47 -6.26
C GLN A 52 11.49 3.14 -5.51
N LEU A 53 10.35 2.44 -5.56
CA LEU A 53 10.19 1.14 -4.89
C LEU A 53 11.06 0.05 -5.52
N MET A 54 11.25 0.07 -6.83
CA MET A 54 12.12 -0.90 -7.49
C MET A 54 13.59 -0.69 -7.13
N ALA A 55 14.01 0.56 -6.88
CA ALA A 55 15.37 0.89 -6.47
C ALA A 55 15.60 0.69 -4.97
N ASN A 56 14.59 1.00 -4.13
CA ASN A 56 14.65 0.84 -2.68
C ASN A 56 13.26 0.41 -2.19
N PRO A 57 13.10 -0.86 -1.76
CA PRO A 57 11.79 -1.39 -1.38
C PRO A 57 11.24 -0.86 -0.06
N LYS A 58 12.04 -0.16 0.72
CA LYS A 58 11.59 0.34 2.03
C LYS A 58 10.55 1.42 1.85
N ALA A 59 9.45 1.28 2.59
CA ALA A 59 8.32 2.19 2.49
C ALA A 59 7.60 2.28 3.83
N GLU A 60 6.87 3.38 4.01
CA GLU A 60 5.98 3.54 5.16
C GLU A 60 4.68 4.16 4.70
N ILE A 61 3.58 3.64 5.22
CA ILE A 61 2.23 4.17 5.03
C ILE A 61 1.80 4.88 6.30
N CYS A 62 1.04 5.99 6.15
CA CYS A 62 0.35 6.65 7.25
C CYS A 62 -1.08 6.97 6.83
N ALA A 63 -2.05 6.60 7.67
CA ALA A 63 -3.46 6.95 7.51
C ALA A 63 -4.04 7.42 8.83
N PHE A 64 -4.89 8.44 8.77
CA PHE A 64 -5.59 8.99 9.93
C PHE A 64 -7.09 8.80 9.74
N HIS A 65 -7.77 8.28 10.76
CA HIS A 65 -9.21 8.06 10.72
C HIS A 65 -9.78 8.05 12.15
N ASN A 66 -10.81 8.89 12.40
CA ASN A 66 -11.52 8.94 13.67
C ASN A 66 -10.60 9.05 14.91
N GLY A 67 -9.64 9.98 14.86
CA GLY A 67 -8.76 10.27 16.00
C GLY A 67 -7.66 9.23 16.24
N THR A 68 -7.55 8.23 15.38
CA THR A 68 -6.52 7.18 15.41
C THR A 68 -5.71 7.25 14.11
N TRP A 69 -4.43 6.94 14.18
CA TRP A 69 -3.65 6.78 12.96
C TRP A 69 -2.88 5.47 12.99
N VAL A 70 -2.64 4.94 11.80
CA VAL A 70 -1.81 3.75 11.62
C VAL A 70 -0.58 4.13 10.78
N ARG A 71 0.57 3.64 11.19
CA ARG A 71 1.78 3.66 10.37
C ARG A 71 2.20 2.23 10.10
N VAL A 72 2.48 1.92 8.85
CA VAL A 72 2.91 0.59 8.43
C VAL A 72 4.26 0.73 7.76
N ALA A 73 5.30 0.26 8.41
CA ALA A 73 6.65 0.28 7.85
C ALA A 73 7.03 -1.12 7.41
N GLY A 74 7.64 -1.24 6.22
CA GLY A 74 8.05 -2.52 5.70
C GLY A 74 8.73 -2.41 4.35
N GLU A 75 8.82 -3.53 3.67
CA GLU A 75 9.37 -3.62 2.33
C GLU A 75 8.26 -3.91 1.33
N MET A 76 8.27 -3.20 0.21
CA MET A 76 7.31 -3.42 -0.88
C MET A 76 7.93 -4.34 -1.93
N VAL A 77 7.24 -5.43 -2.23
CA VAL A 77 7.68 -6.43 -3.21
C VAL A 77 6.69 -6.44 -4.37
N GLU A 78 7.20 -6.28 -5.58
CA GLU A 78 6.36 -6.40 -6.78
C GLU A 78 5.89 -7.84 -6.96
N ASP A 79 4.60 -8.01 -7.26
CA ASP A 79 4.05 -9.27 -7.70
C ASP A 79 3.64 -9.11 -9.18
N ASP A 80 4.46 -9.63 -10.08
CA ASP A 80 4.27 -9.46 -11.52
C ASP A 80 3.36 -10.53 -12.14
N ARG A 81 2.55 -11.21 -11.31
CA ARG A 81 1.57 -12.19 -11.83
C ARG A 81 0.29 -11.49 -12.24
N VAL A 82 -0.28 -11.92 -13.35
CA VAL A 82 -1.57 -11.39 -13.84
C VAL A 82 -2.70 -11.62 -12.83
N GLU A 83 -2.67 -12.74 -12.09
CA GLU A 83 -3.67 -13.07 -11.08
C GLU A 83 -3.71 -12.02 -9.97
N ALA A 84 -2.55 -11.53 -9.55
CA ALA A 84 -2.47 -10.51 -8.50
C ALA A 84 -3.03 -9.17 -9.00
N ARG A 85 -2.67 -8.75 -10.20
CA ARG A 85 -3.22 -7.53 -10.82
C ARG A 85 -4.72 -7.61 -11.00
N LYS A 86 -5.20 -8.74 -11.51
CA LYS A 86 -6.64 -8.98 -11.73
C LYS A 86 -7.41 -8.94 -10.41
N SER A 87 -6.89 -9.58 -9.37
CA SER A 87 -7.54 -9.58 -8.05
C SER A 87 -7.72 -8.16 -7.51
N MET A 88 -6.70 -7.31 -7.65
CA MET A 88 -6.80 -5.91 -7.23
C MET A 88 -7.87 -5.15 -8.02
N LEU A 89 -7.89 -5.29 -9.35
CA LEU A 89 -8.87 -4.61 -10.19
C LEU A 89 -10.29 -5.12 -9.98
N ASP A 90 -10.45 -6.40 -9.66
CA ASP A 90 -11.77 -6.95 -9.30
C ASP A 90 -12.26 -6.37 -7.96
N ALA A 91 -11.35 -6.08 -7.02
CA ALA A 91 -11.69 -5.43 -5.76
C ALA A 91 -11.97 -3.93 -5.91
N TYR A 92 -11.42 -3.29 -6.93
CA TYR A 92 -11.61 -1.87 -7.25
C TYR A 92 -12.03 -1.70 -8.71
N PRO A 93 -13.26 -2.09 -9.07
CA PRO A 93 -13.69 -2.12 -10.49
C PRO A 93 -13.60 -0.78 -11.20
N SER A 94 -13.74 0.34 -10.47
CA SER A 94 -13.65 1.67 -11.06
C SER A 94 -12.27 1.97 -11.65
N LEU A 95 -11.22 1.29 -11.18
CA LEU A 95 -9.88 1.46 -11.73
C LEU A 95 -9.75 0.92 -13.15
N ARG A 96 -10.68 0.05 -13.59
CA ARG A 96 -10.66 -0.50 -14.95
C ARG A 96 -10.90 0.56 -16.04
N LYS A 97 -11.30 1.77 -15.65
CA LYS A 97 -11.37 2.91 -16.58
C LYS A 97 -9.98 3.40 -17.00
N MET A 98 -8.95 3.13 -16.19
CA MET A 98 -7.58 3.60 -16.42
C MET A 98 -6.55 2.48 -16.48
N TYR A 99 -6.89 1.31 -15.95
CA TYR A 99 -5.96 0.18 -15.81
C TYR A 99 -6.60 -1.12 -16.30
N ASP A 100 -5.75 -2.03 -16.74
CA ASP A 100 -6.12 -3.40 -17.07
C ASP A 100 -4.98 -4.33 -16.68
N GLU A 101 -5.29 -5.57 -16.28
CA GLU A 101 -4.28 -6.54 -15.84
C GLU A 101 -3.25 -6.89 -16.93
N ASN A 102 -3.56 -6.60 -18.19
CA ASN A 102 -2.71 -6.89 -19.35
C ASN A 102 -2.21 -5.62 -20.06
N ASP A 103 -2.32 -4.43 -19.42
CA ASP A 103 -1.96 -3.17 -20.06
C ASP A 103 -0.44 -2.87 -20.04
N GLY A 104 0.36 -3.70 -19.39
CA GLY A 104 1.79 -3.47 -19.25
C GLY A 104 2.16 -2.32 -18.31
N ASN A 105 1.19 -1.70 -17.68
CA ASN A 105 1.39 -0.57 -16.76
C ASN A 105 0.90 -0.85 -15.33
N THR A 106 -0.23 -1.52 -15.17
CA THR A 106 -0.77 -1.88 -13.85
C THR A 106 0.26 -2.67 -13.05
N GLN A 107 0.55 -2.22 -11.85
CA GLN A 107 1.56 -2.81 -10.99
C GLN A 107 1.04 -2.91 -9.58
N VAL A 108 1.22 -4.08 -8.96
CA VAL A 108 0.86 -4.30 -7.56
C VAL A 108 2.09 -4.69 -6.76
N PHE A 109 2.13 -4.18 -5.53
CA PHE A 109 3.15 -4.51 -4.54
C PHE A 109 2.49 -5.07 -3.30
N TYR A 110 3.14 -5.99 -2.62
CA TYR A 110 2.71 -6.42 -1.30
C TYR A 110 3.75 -6.09 -0.24
N PHE A 111 3.29 -5.93 1.00
CA PHE A 111 4.16 -5.71 2.14
C PHE A 111 4.84 -7.01 2.58
N LYS A 112 6.13 -6.89 2.83
CA LYS A 112 6.97 -7.94 3.44
C LYS A 112 7.65 -7.37 4.69
N ASN A 113 7.72 -8.17 5.75
CA ASN A 113 8.35 -7.77 7.01
C ASN A 113 7.75 -6.46 7.54
N ALA A 114 6.43 -6.38 7.57
CA ALA A 114 5.72 -5.17 7.94
C ALA A 114 5.47 -5.09 9.44
N THR A 115 5.59 -3.87 9.98
CA THR A 115 5.19 -3.51 11.33
C THR A 115 4.18 -2.38 11.24
N ALA A 116 2.97 -2.62 11.74
CA ALA A 116 1.91 -1.63 11.81
C ALA A 116 1.76 -1.16 13.26
N THR A 117 1.73 0.16 13.47
CA THR A 117 1.52 0.76 14.78
C THR A 117 0.26 1.61 14.73
N PHE A 118 -0.72 1.28 15.56
CA PHE A 118 -1.95 2.04 15.76
C PHE A 118 -1.77 2.97 16.95
N SER A 119 -1.97 4.26 16.75
CA SER A 119 -1.72 5.29 17.74
C SER A 119 -2.91 6.24 17.87
N SER A 120 -3.07 6.84 19.05
CA SER A 120 -4.01 7.90 19.30
C SER A 120 -3.42 8.85 20.35
N PHE A 121 -4.11 9.96 20.65
CA PHE A 121 -3.65 10.89 21.68
C PHE A 121 -3.94 10.43 23.11
N THR A 122 -4.76 9.38 23.27
CA THR A 122 -5.32 8.99 24.58
C THR A 122 -4.95 7.58 25.02
N ALA A 123 -4.60 6.69 24.10
CA ALA A 123 -4.31 5.30 24.40
C ALA A 123 -2.86 4.94 24.07
N ALA A 124 -2.34 3.88 24.70
CA ALA A 124 -1.03 3.33 24.38
C ALA A 124 -1.02 2.78 22.95
N PRO A 125 0.09 2.90 22.22
CA PRO A 125 0.20 2.33 20.89
C PRO A 125 0.05 0.81 20.88
N GLU A 126 -0.58 0.29 19.82
CA GLU A 126 -0.69 -1.15 19.58
C GLU A 126 0.09 -1.50 18.31
N THR A 127 0.85 -2.58 18.36
CA THR A 127 1.70 -3.01 17.25
C THR A 127 1.28 -4.37 16.72
N VAL A 128 1.21 -4.50 15.39
CA VAL A 128 0.92 -5.74 14.67
C VAL A 128 2.01 -5.94 13.63
N THR A 129 2.51 -7.18 13.50
CA THR A 129 3.51 -7.52 12.49
C THR A 129 2.93 -8.52 11.49
N PHE A 130 3.37 -8.42 10.27
CA PHE A 130 2.96 -9.36 9.21
C PHE A 130 3.91 -9.37 8.02
#